data_2bfef069be67c7ebf9952dcc9647ec6d
#
_entry.id   2bfef069be67c7ebf9952dcc9647ec6d
#
_cell.length_a   1.000
_cell.length_b   1.000
_cell.length_c   1.000
_cell.angle_alpha   90.00
_cell.angle_beta   90.00
_cell.angle_gamma   90.00
#
_symmetry.space_group_name_H-M   'P 1'
#
loop_
_entity.id
_entity.type
_entity.pdbx_description
1 polymer ?
#
loop_
_entity_poly.entity_id
_entity_poly.type
_entity_poly.pdbx_seq_one_letter_code
_entity_poly.pdbx_strand_id
1 'polypeptide(L)'
;MDLKPSSRETKTAHLIAYSSLIIAILYAIHLFVILDDSVVKQMLINSGQKPSDNAIGTIKNSFQFTGVMYILANLAGIISIWNRHTYLWWFMFAVFTSQILYNLINIGAVYGAILDSKSMINVLPLTIVMVMSFILAIYMFIVSIKRKSTFNR
;
A
#
# COMPACT_ATOMS: atom_id res chain seq x y z
N MET A 1 29.81 14.76 14.37
CA MET A 1 29.09 16.04 14.54
C MET A 1 27.66 15.79 14.12
N ASP A 2 26.76 15.52 15.07
CA ASP A 2 25.36 15.27 14.79
C ASP A 2 24.68 16.60 14.39
N LEU A 3 24.60 16.83 13.09
CA LEU A 3 23.85 17.96 12.55
C LEU A 3 22.39 17.77 12.94
N LYS A 4 21.86 18.69 13.76
CA LYS A 4 20.41 18.70 14.07
C LYS A 4 19.64 18.63 12.76
N PRO A 5 18.72 17.65 12.62
CA PRO A 5 17.93 17.53 11.41
C PRO A 5 17.18 18.84 11.13
N SER A 6 17.14 19.24 9.89
CA SER A 6 16.40 20.46 9.52
C SER A 6 14.91 20.25 9.86
N SER A 7 14.23 21.32 10.23
CA SER A 7 12.77 21.27 10.53
C SER A 7 11.97 20.68 9.36
N ARG A 8 12.46 20.82 8.14
CA ARG A 8 11.87 20.31 6.91
C ARG A 8 12.02 18.80 6.78
N GLU A 9 13.20 18.25 7.13
CA GLU A 9 13.44 16.80 7.14
C GLU A 9 12.57 16.11 8.19
N THR A 10 12.41 16.74 9.35
CA THR A 10 11.51 16.25 10.41
C THR A 10 10.07 16.19 9.94
N LYS A 11 9.56 17.23 9.29
CA LYS A 11 8.19 17.25 8.75
C LYS A 11 7.99 16.18 7.67
N THR A 12 8.95 15.99 6.79
CA THR A 12 8.90 14.96 5.75
C THR A 12 8.92 13.56 6.35
N ALA A 13 9.77 13.33 7.36
CA ALA A 13 9.82 12.03 8.06
C ALA A 13 8.50 11.69 8.76
N HIS A 14 7.90 12.66 9.45
CA HIS A 14 6.58 12.48 10.07
C HIS A 14 5.48 12.25 9.02
N LEU A 15 5.50 12.98 7.90
CA LEU A 15 4.56 12.77 6.81
C LEU A 15 4.60 11.33 6.31
N ILE A 16 5.80 10.81 6.03
CA ILE A 16 5.95 9.43 5.56
C ILE A 16 5.50 8.43 6.63
N ALA A 17 5.91 8.63 7.89
CA ALA A 17 5.56 7.72 8.97
C ALA A 17 4.06 7.62 9.20
N TYR A 18 3.37 8.75 9.34
CA TYR A 18 1.92 8.75 9.58
C TYR A 18 1.13 8.27 8.36
N SER A 19 1.53 8.68 7.16
CA SER A 19 0.89 8.21 5.94
C SER A 19 1.07 6.71 5.75
N SER A 20 2.26 6.17 6.02
CA SER A 20 2.53 4.73 5.96
C SER A 20 1.69 3.95 6.97
N LEU A 21 1.51 4.48 8.18
CA LEU A 21 0.64 3.86 9.19
C LEU A 21 -0.81 3.83 8.73
N ILE A 22 -1.33 4.93 8.20
CA ILE A 22 -2.69 5.01 7.67
C ILE A 22 -2.88 4.02 6.52
N ILE A 23 -1.92 3.98 5.57
CA ILE A 23 -1.93 3.03 4.46
C ILE A 23 -1.95 1.58 4.98
N ALA A 24 -1.11 1.25 5.97
CA ALA A 24 -1.07 -0.09 6.56
C ALA A 24 -2.42 -0.49 7.18
N ILE A 25 -3.06 0.41 7.92
CA ILE A 25 -4.36 0.16 8.55
C ILE A 25 -5.47 -0.02 7.49
N LEU A 26 -5.56 0.88 6.52
CA LEU A 26 -6.58 0.81 5.46
C LEU A 26 -6.38 -0.43 4.58
N TYR A 27 -5.13 -0.79 4.31
CA TYR A 27 -4.83 -1.98 3.53
C TYR A 27 -5.13 -3.26 4.31
N ALA A 28 -4.93 -3.28 5.63
CA ALA A 28 -5.35 -4.38 6.50
C ALA A 28 -6.89 -4.55 6.50
N ILE A 29 -7.64 -3.45 6.57
CA ILE A 29 -9.10 -3.49 6.47
C ILE A 29 -9.52 -4.06 5.10
N HIS A 30 -8.93 -3.58 4.02
CA HIS A 30 -9.20 -4.11 2.69
C HIS A 30 -8.93 -5.62 2.62
N LEU A 31 -7.78 -6.06 3.12
CA LEU A 31 -7.30 -7.44 2.97
C LEU A 31 -8.05 -8.45 3.84
N PHE A 32 -8.38 -8.09 5.08
CA PHE A 32 -8.93 -9.03 6.06
C PHE A 32 -10.44 -8.88 6.28
N VAL A 33 -11.01 -7.73 5.96
CA VAL A 33 -12.45 -7.47 6.15
C VAL A 33 -13.20 -7.47 4.83
N ILE A 34 -12.64 -6.85 3.79
CA ILE A 34 -13.34 -6.68 2.51
C ILE A 34 -13.08 -7.85 1.58
N LEU A 35 -11.84 -8.28 1.44
CA LEU A 35 -11.43 -9.39 0.56
C LEU A 35 -11.71 -10.75 1.23
N ASP A 36 -12.98 -11.06 1.41
CA ASP A 36 -13.45 -12.33 1.95
C ASP A 36 -13.73 -13.38 0.86
N ASP A 37 -14.20 -14.56 1.27
CA ASP A 37 -14.48 -15.66 0.36
C ASP A 37 -15.54 -15.29 -0.69
N SER A 38 -16.49 -14.41 -0.36
CA SER A 38 -17.53 -13.97 -1.30
C SER A 38 -16.96 -13.14 -2.44
N VAL A 39 -16.04 -12.22 -2.13
CA VAL A 39 -15.34 -11.41 -3.14
C VAL A 39 -14.44 -12.28 -4.00
N VAL A 40 -13.67 -13.20 -3.41
CA VAL A 40 -12.78 -14.08 -4.16
C VAL A 40 -13.59 -15.03 -5.06
N LYS A 41 -14.73 -15.55 -4.56
CA LYS A 41 -15.66 -16.33 -5.37
C LYS A 41 -16.15 -15.52 -6.58
N GLN A 42 -16.51 -14.28 -6.37
CA GLN A 42 -16.96 -13.39 -7.44
C GLN A 42 -15.84 -13.09 -8.45
N MET A 43 -14.59 -12.93 -7.99
CA MET A 43 -13.44 -12.79 -8.89
C MET A 43 -13.29 -13.99 -9.84
N LEU A 44 -13.46 -15.21 -9.32
CA LEU A 44 -13.43 -16.44 -10.13
C LEU A 44 -14.56 -16.47 -11.15
N ILE A 45 -15.78 -16.13 -10.74
CA ILE A 45 -16.95 -16.07 -11.64
C ILE A 45 -16.71 -15.04 -12.75
N ASN A 46 -16.25 -13.85 -12.41
CA ASN A 46 -15.99 -12.76 -13.36
C ASN A 46 -14.87 -13.11 -14.36
N SER A 47 -13.94 -14.00 -13.95
CA SER A 47 -12.89 -14.52 -14.85
C SER A 47 -13.32 -15.76 -15.65
N GLY A 48 -14.57 -16.18 -15.56
CA GLY A 48 -15.09 -17.36 -16.26
C GLY A 48 -14.67 -18.70 -15.67
N GLN A 49 -14.13 -18.70 -14.45
CA GLN A 49 -13.70 -19.91 -13.75
C GLN A 49 -14.79 -20.43 -12.83
N LYS A 50 -14.85 -21.75 -12.65
CA LYS A 50 -15.75 -22.37 -11.67
C LYS A 50 -15.19 -22.18 -10.27
N PRO A 51 -15.92 -21.54 -9.35
CA PRO A 51 -15.47 -21.38 -7.98
C PRO A 51 -15.52 -22.75 -7.25
N SER A 52 -14.38 -23.19 -6.75
CA SER A 52 -14.25 -24.30 -5.83
C SER A 52 -13.61 -23.83 -4.54
N ASP A 53 -13.86 -24.49 -3.42
CA ASP A 53 -13.32 -24.10 -2.12
C ASP A 53 -11.78 -24.05 -2.15
N ASN A 54 -11.16 -24.98 -2.86
CA ASN A 54 -9.70 -25.00 -3.04
C ASN A 54 -9.20 -23.80 -3.86
N ALA A 55 -9.88 -23.44 -4.95
CA ALA A 55 -9.51 -22.29 -5.76
C ALA A 55 -9.69 -20.96 -4.99
N ILE A 56 -10.79 -20.83 -4.25
CA ILE A 56 -11.06 -19.67 -3.39
C ILE A 56 -9.96 -19.54 -2.33
N GLY A 57 -9.65 -20.63 -1.63
CA GLY A 57 -8.59 -20.64 -0.60
C GLY A 57 -7.21 -20.29 -1.17
N THR A 58 -6.85 -20.83 -2.32
CA THR A 58 -5.56 -20.56 -2.97
C THR A 58 -5.41 -19.08 -3.36
N ILE A 59 -6.42 -18.52 -4.00
CA ILE A 59 -6.39 -17.10 -4.42
C ILE A 59 -6.38 -16.18 -3.20
N LYS A 60 -7.26 -16.44 -2.23
CA LYS A 60 -7.30 -15.65 -0.99
C LYS A 60 -5.98 -15.67 -0.26
N ASN A 61 -5.37 -16.83 -0.07
CA ASN A 61 -4.05 -16.95 0.58
C ASN A 61 -2.96 -16.20 -0.18
N SER A 62 -2.98 -16.22 -1.51
CA SER A 62 -2.04 -15.47 -2.34
C SER A 62 -2.15 -13.96 -2.12
N PHE A 63 -3.37 -13.43 -2.14
CA PHE A 63 -3.62 -12.01 -1.85
C PHE A 63 -3.24 -11.65 -0.41
N GLN A 64 -3.59 -12.50 0.57
CA GLN A 64 -3.26 -12.27 1.97
C GLN A 64 -1.76 -12.29 2.21
N PHE A 65 -1.03 -13.24 1.64
CA PHE A 65 0.43 -13.31 1.77
C PHE A 65 1.09 -12.03 1.23
N THR A 66 0.79 -11.67 -0.02
CA THR A 66 1.34 -10.46 -0.63
C THR A 66 0.91 -9.20 0.13
N GLY A 67 -0.35 -9.15 0.55
CA GLY A 67 -0.88 -8.00 1.31
C GLY A 67 -0.24 -7.83 2.67
N VAL A 68 0.01 -8.91 3.42
CA VAL A 68 0.72 -8.87 4.70
C VAL A 68 2.14 -8.32 4.50
N MET A 69 2.83 -8.72 3.43
CA MET A 69 4.16 -8.19 3.11
C MET A 69 4.11 -6.67 2.88
N TYR A 70 3.10 -6.15 2.18
CA TYR A 70 2.91 -4.71 2.01
C TYR A 70 2.54 -4.00 3.31
N ILE A 71 1.73 -4.59 4.18
CA ILE A 71 1.41 -4.04 5.49
C ILE A 71 2.70 -3.89 6.32
N LEU A 72 3.50 -4.94 6.41
CA LEU A 72 4.78 -4.91 7.14
C LEU A 72 5.76 -3.90 6.55
N ALA A 73 5.86 -3.84 5.21
CA ALA A 73 6.70 -2.87 4.52
C ALA A 73 6.27 -1.41 4.79
N ASN A 74 4.96 -1.14 4.81
CA ASN A 74 4.44 0.18 5.17
C ASN A 74 4.70 0.51 6.64
N LEU A 75 4.57 -0.46 7.56
CA LEU A 75 4.89 -0.25 8.98
C LEU A 75 6.36 0.11 9.19
N ALA A 76 7.27 -0.36 8.34
CA ALA A 76 8.67 0.07 8.37
C ALA A 76 8.84 1.58 8.13
N GLY A 77 7.88 2.24 7.46
CA GLY A 77 7.86 3.70 7.30
C GLY A 77 7.81 4.47 8.61
N ILE A 78 7.29 3.88 9.68
CA ILE A 78 7.25 4.49 11.02
C ILE A 78 8.67 4.73 11.56
N ILE A 79 9.63 3.90 11.15
CA ILE A 79 11.05 4.02 11.55
C ILE A 79 11.62 5.38 11.13
N SER A 80 11.06 6.04 10.11
CA SER A 80 11.51 7.36 9.64
C SER A 80 11.44 8.46 10.72
N ILE A 81 10.64 8.26 11.77
CA ILE A 81 10.59 9.20 12.90
C ILE A 81 11.93 9.25 13.62
N TRP A 82 12.58 8.10 13.79
CA TRP A 82 13.84 7.97 14.54
C TRP A 82 15.06 7.85 13.63
N ASN A 83 14.92 7.14 12.53
CA ASN A 83 16.01 6.87 11.60
C ASN A 83 15.69 7.45 10.22
N ARG A 84 16.47 8.45 9.79
CA ARG A 84 16.30 9.16 8.52
C ARG A 84 17.37 8.79 7.51
N HIS A 85 17.72 7.52 7.47
CA HIS A 85 18.74 7.04 6.55
C HIS A 85 18.24 7.03 5.11
N THR A 86 19.12 7.34 4.16
CA THR A 86 18.83 7.37 2.72
C THR A 86 18.27 6.03 2.21
N TYR A 87 18.71 4.90 2.76
CA TYR A 87 18.16 3.59 2.40
C TYR A 87 16.69 3.45 2.75
N LEU A 88 16.25 3.97 3.90
CA LEU A 88 14.85 3.95 4.28
C LEU A 88 14.00 4.80 3.32
N TRP A 89 14.53 5.93 2.85
CA TRP A 89 13.87 6.75 1.83
C TRP A 89 13.58 5.93 0.57
N TRP A 90 14.60 5.34 -0.01
CA TRP A 90 14.46 4.58 -1.26
C TRP A 90 13.66 3.30 -1.07
N PHE A 91 13.77 2.67 0.09
CA PHE A 91 12.92 1.54 0.44
C PHE A 91 11.43 1.94 0.45
N MET A 92 11.07 3.03 1.13
CA MET A 92 9.68 3.50 1.16
C MET A 92 9.18 3.95 -0.21
N PHE A 93 10.02 4.59 -1.01
CA PHE A 93 9.69 4.91 -2.40
C PHE A 93 9.38 3.65 -3.21
N ALA A 94 10.19 2.61 -3.08
CA ALA A 94 9.98 1.33 -3.74
C ALA A 94 8.69 0.64 -3.24
N VAL A 95 8.41 0.69 -1.94
CA VAL A 95 7.17 0.15 -1.34
C VAL A 95 5.93 0.82 -1.95
N PHE A 96 5.88 2.15 -1.94
CA PHE A 96 4.72 2.87 -2.49
C PHE A 96 4.56 2.60 -3.99
N THR A 97 5.64 2.65 -4.76
CA THR A 97 5.59 2.42 -6.20
C THR A 97 5.17 0.99 -6.53
N SER A 98 5.75 -0.01 -5.88
CA SER A 98 5.41 -1.43 -6.11
C SER A 98 3.99 -1.75 -5.67
N GLN A 99 3.51 -1.17 -4.57
CA GLN A 99 2.14 -1.35 -4.10
C GLN A 99 1.11 -0.79 -5.09
N ILE A 100 1.40 0.38 -5.69
CA ILE A 100 0.55 0.95 -6.75
C ILE A 100 0.50 -0.01 -7.94
N LEU A 101 1.65 -0.45 -8.43
CA LEU A 101 1.72 -1.35 -9.60
C LEU A 101 0.99 -2.66 -9.35
N TYR A 102 1.19 -3.27 -8.18
CA TYR A 102 0.50 -4.50 -7.79
C TYR A 102 -1.03 -4.32 -7.79
N ASN A 103 -1.50 -3.24 -7.17
CA ASN A 103 -2.94 -2.99 -7.11
C ASN A 103 -3.51 -2.60 -8.48
N LEU A 104 -2.78 -1.86 -9.33
CA LEU A 104 -3.23 -1.53 -10.68
C LEU A 104 -3.40 -2.76 -11.56
N ILE A 105 -2.49 -3.73 -11.46
CA ILE A 105 -2.60 -4.98 -12.22
C ILE A 105 -3.87 -5.76 -11.83
N ASN A 106 -4.22 -5.73 -10.55
CA ASN A 106 -5.36 -6.48 -10.01
C ASN A 106 -6.66 -5.66 -9.94
N ILE A 107 -6.65 -4.36 -10.26
CA ILE A 107 -7.75 -3.43 -9.98
C ILE A 107 -9.06 -3.88 -10.63
N GLY A 108 -9.04 -4.33 -11.88
CA GLY A 108 -10.24 -4.74 -12.60
C GLY A 108 -10.92 -5.95 -11.95
N ALA A 109 -10.14 -6.96 -11.59
CA ALA A 109 -10.65 -8.15 -10.94
C ALA A 109 -11.19 -7.86 -9.53
N VAL A 110 -10.43 -7.10 -8.72
CA VAL A 110 -10.78 -6.80 -7.34
C VAL A 110 -11.97 -5.85 -7.27
N TYR A 111 -11.96 -4.73 -8.02
CA TYR A 111 -13.05 -3.77 -8.00
C TYR A 111 -14.34 -4.35 -8.57
N GLY A 112 -14.26 -5.06 -9.70
CA GLY A 112 -15.43 -5.73 -10.27
C GLY A 112 -16.06 -6.67 -9.27
N ALA A 113 -15.29 -7.54 -8.65
CA ALA A 113 -15.80 -8.49 -7.67
C ALA A 113 -16.39 -7.82 -6.42
N ILE A 114 -15.78 -6.73 -5.91
CA ILE A 114 -16.33 -5.99 -4.77
C ILE A 114 -17.66 -5.34 -5.14
N LEU A 115 -17.75 -4.71 -6.31
CA LEU A 115 -18.97 -4.02 -6.75
C LEU A 115 -20.12 -5.00 -7.02
N ASP A 116 -19.79 -6.22 -7.50
CA ASP A 116 -20.78 -7.25 -7.79
C ASP A 116 -21.24 -8.02 -6.54
N SER A 117 -20.40 -8.13 -5.50
CA SER A 117 -20.68 -8.90 -4.30
C SER A 117 -20.99 -8.08 -3.05
N LYS A 118 -20.58 -6.81 -3.03
CA LYS A 118 -20.71 -5.88 -1.90
C LYS A 118 -21.16 -4.49 -2.38
N SER A 119 -21.17 -3.53 -1.45
CA SER A 119 -21.51 -2.15 -1.78
C SER A 119 -20.29 -1.35 -2.25
N MET A 120 -20.53 -0.27 -2.99
CA MET A 120 -19.50 0.64 -3.52
C MET A 120 -18.58 1.21 -2.43
N ILE A 121 -19.07 1.36 -1.19
CA ILE A 121 -18.27 1.89 -0.08
C ILE A 121 -17.08 0.99 0.26
N ASN A 122 -17.16 -0.30 -0.02
CA ASN A 122 -16.08 -1.26 0.24
C ASN A 122 -14.87 -1.11 -0.70
N VAL A 123 -15.00 -0.33 -1.75
CA VAL A 123 -13.88 0.02 -2.66
C VAL A 123 -13.01 1.13 -2.06
N LEU A 124 -13.55 1.95 -1.15
CA LEU A 124 -12.87 3.13 -0.64
C LEU A 124 -11.52 2.87 0.04
N PRO A 125 -11.35 1.88 0.94
CA PRO A 125 -10.06 1.66 1.59
C PRO A 125 -8.94 1.42 0.59
N LEU A 126 -9.14 0.57 -0.41
CA LEU A 126 -8.14 0.31 -1.44
C LEU A 126 -7.89 1.56 -2.31
N THR A 127 -8.94 2.28 -2.67
CA THR A 127 -8.82 3.52 -3.45
C THR A 127 -7.98 4.56 -2.72
N ILE A 128 -8.22 4.76 -1.41
CA ILE A 128 -7.46 5.70 -0.59
C ILE A 128 -5.99 5.26 -0.50
N VAL A 129 -5.73 3.98 -0.28
CA VAL A 129 -4.37 3.43 -0.26
C VAL A 129 -3.64 3.73 -1.56
N MET A 130 -4.27 3.49 -2.71
CA MET A 130 -3.66 3.74 -4.01
C MET A 130 -3.37 5.22 -4.25
N VAL A 131 -4.32 6.10 -3.94
CA VAL A 131 -4.16 7.55 -4.11
C VAL A 131 -3.07 8.09 -3.18
N MET A 132 -3.07 7.69 -1.91
CA MET A 132 -2.03 8.11 -0.95
C MET A 132 -0.64 7.62 -1.37
N SER A 133 -0.51 6.35 -1.75
CA SER A 133 0.76 5.79 -2.22
C SER A 133 1.27 6.51 -3.46
N PHE A 134 0.38 6.85 -4.39
CA PHE A 134 0.72 7.59 -5.61
C PHE A 134 1.22 9.00 -5.30
N ILE A 135 0.52 9.73 -4.45
CA ILE A 135 0.91 11.08 -4.02
C ILE A 135 2.28 11.03 -3.31
N LEU A 136 2.48 10.06 -2.42
CA LEU A 136 3.74 9.90 -1.69
C LEU A 136 4.90 9.54 -2.62
N ALA A 137 4.70 8.62 -3.56
CA ALA A 137 5.72 8.26 -4.55
C ALA A 137 6.14 9.47 -5.40
N ILE A 138 5.18 10.24 -5.91
CA ILE A 138 5.45 11.47 -6.66
C ILE A 138 6.18 12.51 -5.78
N TYR A 139 5.70 12.72 -4.56
CA TYR A 139 6.32 13.64 -3.62
C TYR A 139 7.78 13.28 -3.35
N MET A 140 8.05 12.00 -3.05
CA MET A 140 9.41 11.52 -2.79
C MET A 140 10.30 11.65 -4.02
N PHE A 141 9.79 11.38 -5.20
CA PHE A 141 10.51 11.54 -6.46
C PHE A 141 10.88 13.00 -6.71
N ILE A 142 9.92 13.93 -6.56
CA ILE A 142 10.17 15.37 -6.73
C ILE A 142 11.18 15.88 -5.71
N VAL A 143 11.10 15.45 -4.46
CA VAL A 143 12.06 15.82 -3.42
C VAL A 143 13.46 15.35 -3.77
N SER A 144 13.60 14.13 -4.24
CA SER A 144 14.89 13.55 -4.64
C SER A 144 15.53 14.32 -5.79
N ILE A 145 14.75 14.76 -6.79
CA ILE A 145 15.26 15.52 -7.95
C ILE A 145 15.58 16.96 -7.56
N LYS A 146 14.62 17.68 -6.95
CA LYS A 146 14.76 19.12 -6.73
C LYS A 146 15.77 19.47 -5.64
N ARG A 147 15.86 18.65 -4.60
CA ARG A 147 16.68 18.96 -3.42
C ARG A 147 18.02 18.24 -3.42
N LYS A 148 18.23 17.29 -4.32
CA LYS A 148 19.41 16.41 -4.34
C LYS A 148 19.73 15.81 -2.96
N SER A 149 18.74 15.73 -2.09
CA SER A 149 18.83 15.21 -0.73
C SER A 149 17.55 14.43 -0.41
N THR A 150 17.73 13.39 0.35
CA THR A 150 16.71 12.59 0.96
C THR A 150 16.57 12.94 2.45
N PHE A 151 16.26 12.00 3.33
CA PHE A 151 16.24 12.21 4.78
C PHE A 151 17.60 12.60 5.37
N ASN A 152 18.66 12.02 4.83
CA ASN A 152 20.01 12.18 5.34
C ASN A 152 20.91 12.68 4.22
N ARG A 153 21.62 13.78 4.47
CA ARG A 153 22.57 14.39 3.55
C ARG A 153 23.93 13.73 3.62
#